data_106efac7c351f1477e93dc30b15b427c
#
_entry.id   106efac7c351f1477e93dc30b15b427c
#
_cell.length_a   1.000
_cell.length_b   1.000
_cell.length_c   1.000
_cell.angle_alpha   90.00
_cell.angle_beta   90.00
_cell.angle_gamma   90.00
#
_symmetry.space_group_name_H-M   'P 1'
#
loop_
_entity.id
_entity.type
_entity.pdbx_description
1 polymer ?
#
loop_
_entity_poly.entity_id
_entity_poly.type
_entity_poly.pdbx_seq_one_letter_code
_entity_poly.pdbx_strand_id
1 'polypeptide(L)'
;MDREVYDRMAEHDATHWWYVARRQILSRLIATEIKPPKGARILEVGCGTGHNFGMLGAFGTIDAIEIDEGARDMAQGRLGRPILTAPLPGLDGIEDGAYDIVALLDVLEHIVEDESSLGSIRTKLKPGGRILLTVPANPWMWLSLIHI
;
A
#
# COMPACT_ATOMS: atom_id res chain seq x y z
N MET A 1 -4.06 -9.28 11.83
CA MET A 1 -3.15 -8.57 12.79
C MET A 1 -4.00 -8.10 13.96
N ASP A 2 -3.47 -8.12 15.19
CA ASP A 2 -4.25 -7.70 16.35
C ASP A 2 -4.55 -6.19 16.32
N ARG A 3 -5.75 -5.80 16.78
CA ARG A 3 -6.21 -4.40 16.77
C ARG A 3 -5.23 -3.45 17.48
N GLU A 4 -4.64 -3.89 18.59
CA GLU A 4 -3.64 -3.11 19.33
C GLU A 4 -2.41 -2.76 18.50
N VAL A 5 -2.06 -3.59 17.50
CA VAL A 5 -0.92 -3.33 16.61
C VAL A 5 -1.25 -2.18 15.67
N TYR A 6 -2.47 -2.15 15.11
CA TYR A 6 -2.91 -1.05 14.27
C TYR A 6 -2.99 0.27 15.04
N ASP A 7 -3.50 0.24 16.27
CA ASP A 7 -3.58 1.44 17.12
C ASP A 7 -2.18 2.00 17.41
N ARG A 8 -1.21 1.16 17.79
CA ARG A 8 0.19 1.56 17.98
C ARG A 8 0.84 2.07 16.72
N MET A 9 0.58 1.43 15.58
CA MET A 9 1.08 1.91 14.29
C MET A 9 0.55 3.31 13.99
N ALA A 10 -0.75 3.55 14.18
CA ALA A 10 -1.39 4.83 13.93
C ALA A 10 -0.86 5.95 14.85
N GLU A 11 -0.48 5.63 16.09
CA GLU A 11 0.10 6.59 17.05
C GLU A 11 1.53 7.01 16.66
N HIS A 12 2.31 6.10 16.05
CA HIS A 12 3.73 6.31 15.84
C HIS A 12 4.13 6.55 14.39
N ASP A 13 3.25 6.25 13.42
CA ASP A 13 3.58 6.29 12.00
C ASP A 13 4.02 7.68 11.48
N ALA A 14 3.58 8.74 12.14
CA ALA A 14 3.93 10.11 11.77
C ALA A 14 5.34 10.52 12.23
N THR A 15 5.81 9.98 13.36
CA THR A 15 7.01 10.47 14.05
C THR A 15 8.13 9.44 14.17
N HIS A 16 7.80 8.16 14.17
CA HIS A 16 8.81 7.11 14.29
C HIS A 16 9.75 7.12 13.08
N TRP A 17 11.06 7.17 13.35
CA TRP A 17 12.11 7.36 12.35
C TRP A 17 12.03 6.39 11.16
N TRP A 18 11.65 5.11 11.41
CA TRP A 18 11.57 4.08 10.38
C TRP A 18 10.47 4.40 9.34
N TYR A 19 9.26 4.76 9.80
CA TYR A 19 8.16 5.12 8.90
C TYR A 19 8.48 6.40 8.11
N VAL A 20 9.10 7.38 8.77
CA VAL A 20 9.50 8.64 8.14
C VAL A 20 10.56 8.39 7.06
N ALA A 21 11.63 7.68 7.41
CA ALA A 21 12.71 7.36 6.47
C ALA A 21 12.22 6.53 5.29
N ARG A 22 11.39 5.51 5.56
CA ARG A 22 10.80 4.67 4.52
C ARG A 22 9.98 5.49 3.52
N ARG A 23 9.07 6.35 3.99
CA ARG A 23 8.29 7.21 3.11
C ARG A 23 9.17 8.16 2.28
N GLN A 24 10.25 8.70 2.85
CA GLN A 24 11.20 9.53 2.10
C GLN A 24 11.91 8.75 0.99
N ILE A 25 12.36 7.53 1.28
CA ILE A 25 13.01 6.65 0.30
C ILE A 25 12.03 6.31 -0.83
N LEU A 26 10.82 5.88 -0.49
CA LEU A 26 9.79 5.52 -1.47
C LEU A 26 9.36 6.72 -2.31
N SER A 27 9.17 7.89 -1.69
CA SER A 27 8.86 9.13 -2.38
C SER A 27 9.93 9.48 -3.42
N ARG A 28 11.20 9.36 -3.04
CA ARG A 28 12.32 9.59 -3.96
C ARG A 28 12.33 8.57 -5.11
N LEU A 29 12.12 7.28 -4.81
CA LEU A 29 12.04 6.22 -5.82
C LEU A 29 10.92 6.50 -6.83
N ILE A 30 9.73 6.89 -6.35
CA ILE A 30 8.62 7.25 -7.23
C ILE A 30 9.00 8.43 -8.12
N ALA A 31 9.61 9.46 -7.56
CA ALA A 31 9.98 10.67 -8.29
C ALA A 31 11.08 10.44 -9.33
N THR A 32 12.07 9.59 -9.04
CA THR A 32 13.26 9.42 -9.91
C THR A 32 13.15 8.25 -10.88
N GLU A 33 12.53 7.14 -10.46
CA GLU A 33 12.51 5.90 -11.24
C GLU A 33 11.15 5.63 -11.88
N ILE A 34 10.04 5.81 -11.15
CA ILE A 34 8.70 5.54 -11.68
C ILE A 34 8.23 6.71 -12.55
N LYS A 35 8.39 7.94 -12.08
CA LYS A 35 8.02 9.18 -12.79
C LYS A 35 6.59 9.13 -13.33
N PRO A 36 5.58 8.95 -12.46
CA PRO A 36 4.21 8.85 -12.92
C PRO A 36 3.75 10.11 -13.65
N PRO A 37 2.81 10.00 -14.60
CA PRO A 37 2.28 11.16 -15.28
C PRO A 37 1.52 12.08 -14.31
N LYS A 38 1.37 13.35 -14.68
CA LYS A 38 0.52 14.29 -13.92
C LYS A 38 -0.92 13.77 -13.88
N GLY A 39 -1.49 13.74 -12.68
CA GLY A 39 -2.83 13.19 -12.49
C GLY A 39 -2.88 11.66 -12.50
N ALA A 40 -1.78 10.99 -12.18
CA ALA A 40 -1.72 9.54 -12.07
C ALA A 40 -2.80 8.99 -11.13
N ARG A 41 -3.27 7.78 -11.41
CA ARG A 41 -4.10 6.99 -10.49
C ARG A 41 -3.23 5.93 -9.83
N ILE A 42 -3.33 5.87 -8.50
CA ILE A 42 -2.53 4.98 -7.65
C ILE A 42 -3.48 4.09 -6.87
N LEU A 43 -3.24 2.79 -6.88
CA LEU A 43 -3.93 1.83 -6.01
C LEU A 43 -2.97 1.39 -4.92
N GLU A 44 -3.31 1.59 -3.65
CA GLU A 44 -2.61 0.97 -2.54
C GLU A 44 -3.37 -0.26 -2.06
N VAL A 45 -2.76 -1.43 -2.19
CA VAL A 45 -3.32 -2.72 -1.77
C VAL A 45 -2.79 -3.07 -0.40
N GLY A 46 -3.70 -3.28 0.58
CA GLY A 46 -3.34 -3.48 1.97
C GLY A 46 -2.82 -2.19 2.62
N CYS A 47 -3.62 -1.12 2.54
CA CYS A 47 -3.18 0.20 3.00
C CYS A 47 -3.04 0.33 4.53
N GLY A 48 -3.50 -0.68 5.29
CA GLY A 48 -3.51 -0.62 6.75
C GLY A 48 -4.29 0.59 7.24
N THR A 49 -3.70 1.35 8.14
CA THR A 49 -4.30 2.58 8.68
C THR A 49 -4.20 3.80 7.74
N GLY A 50 -3.63 3.63 6.54
CA GLY A 50 -3.50 4.71 5.55
C GLY A 50 -2.30 5.65 5.77
N HIS A 51 -1.27 5.20 6.48
CA HIS A 51 -0.11 6.03 6.81
C HIS A 51 0.74 6.48 5.62
N ASN A 52 0.57 5.84 4.45
CA ASN A 52 1.28 6.21 3.22
C ASN A 52 0.51 7.20 2.34
N PHE A 53 -0.76 7.50 2.64
CA PHE A 53 -1.60 8.33 1.77
C PHE A 53 -1.02 9.72 1.51
N GLY A 54 -0.42 10.35 2.50
CA GLY A 54 0.25 11.64 2.30
C GLY A 54 1.40 11.58 1.30
N MET A 55 2.19 10.50 1.35
CA MET A 55 3.32 10.28 0.44
C MET A 55 2.84 9.94 -0.97
N LEU A 56 1.93 8.98 -1.12
CA LEU A 56 1.39 8.56 -2.42
C LEU A 56 0.56 9.67 -3.08
N GLY A 57 -0.23 10.41 -2.28
CA GLY A 57 -1.09 11.49 -2.74
C GLY A 57 -0.33 12.67 -3.35
N ALA A 58 0.96 12.84 -3.04
CA ALA A 58 1.82 13.81 -3.70
C ALA A 58 2.05 13.50 -5.20
N PHE A 59 1.81 12.26 -5.63
CA PHE A 59 2.05 11.81 -6.99
C PHE A 59 0.77 11.58 -7.81
N GLY A 60 -0.39 11.47 -7.15
CA GLY A 60 -1.64 11.22 -7.87
C GLY A 60 -2.84 11.01 -6.96
N THR A 61 -3.94 10.58 -7.57
CA THR A 61 -5.17 10.23 -6.84
C THR A 61 -5.06 8.79 -6.35
N ILE A 62 -5.39 8.56 -5.07
CA ILE A 62 -5.27 7.25 -4.43
C ILE A 62 -6.63 6.58 -4.39
N ASP A 63 -6.70 5.35 -4.85
CA ASP A 63 -7.68 4.35 -4.43
C ASP A 63 -6.97 3.36 -3.49
N ALA A 64 -7.68 2.82 -2.51
CA ALA A 64 -7.04 1.95 -1.52
C ALA A 64 -7.93 0.76 -1.15
N ILE A 65 -7.29 -0.35 -0.78
CA ILE A 65 -7.91 -1.59 -0.36
C ILE A 65 -7.37 -1.96 1.01
N GLU A 66 -8.28 -2.36 1.92
CA GLU A 66 -7.93 -2.94 3.20
C GLU A 66 -9.01 -3.96 3.61
N ILE A 67 -8.58 -5.15 4.03
CA ILE A 67 -9.48 -6.24 4.43
C ILE A 67 -9.84 -6.19 5.91
N ASP A 68 -8.93 -5.67 6.76
CA ASP A 68 -9.21 -5.48 8.18
C ASP A 68 -10.15 -4.28 8.38
N GLU A 69 -11.26 -4.51 9.08
CA GLU A 69 -12.30 -3.50 9.26
C GLU A 69 -11.81 -2.31 10.09
N GLY A 70 -11.08 -2.57 11.18
CA GLY A 70 -10.58 -1.52 12.06
C GLY A 70 -9.54 -0.63 11.39
N ALA A 71 -8.60 -1.23 10.66
CA ALA A 71 -7.60 -0.49 9.87
C ALA A 71 -8.28 0.30 8.75
N ARG A 72 -9.25 -0.31 8.06
CA ARG A 72 -10.02 0.33 6.98
C ARG A 72 -10.76 1.57 7.47
N ASP A 73 -11.39 1.52 8.64
CA ASP A 73 -12.09 2.67 9.22
C ASP A 73 -11.12 3.84 9.50
N MET A 74 -9.95 3.55 10.06
CA MET A 74 -8.90 4.55 10.27
C MET A 74 -8.42 5.15 8.94
N ALA A 75 -8.14 4.29 7.95
CA ALA A 75 -7.71 4.70 6.61
C ALA A 75 -8.76 5.57 5.92
N GLN A 76 -10.04 5.20 6.02
CA GLN A 76 -11.16 5.98 5.49
C GLN A 76 -11.24 7.37 6.11
N GLY A 77 -11.03 7.47 7.43
CA GLY A 77 -10.93 8.75 8.13
C GLY A 77 -9.80 9.64 7.61
N ARG A 78 -8.65 9.03 7.29
CA ARG A 78 -7.47 9.75 6.75
C ARG A 78 -7.65 10.16 5.29
N LEU A 79 -8.22 9.28 4.46
CA LEU A 79 -8.40 9.54 3.03
C LEU A 79 -9.61 10.47 2.75
N GLY A 80 -10.60 10.49 3.64
CA GLY A 80 -11.85 11.24 3.48
C GLY A 80 -12.80 10.65 2.44
N ARG A 81 -12.62 9.38 2.05
CA ARG A 81 -13.48 8.64 1.11
C ARG A 81 -13.41 7.14 1.35
N PRO A 82 -14.35 6.34 0.81
CA PRO A 82 -14.42 4.91 1.07
C PRO A 82 -13.14 4.17 0.69
N ILE A 83 -12.73 3.26 1.55
CA ILE A 83 -11.68 2.27 1.28
C ILE A 83 -12.37 0.97 0.86
N LEU A 84 -11.86 0.36 -0.18
CA LEU A 84 -12.47 -0.82 -0.77
C LEU A 84 -12.08 -2.10 -0.02
N THR A 85 -12.91 -3.13 -0.11
CA THR A 85 -12.60 -4.47 0.36
C THR A 85 -12.53 -5.40 -0.84
N ALA A 86 -11.34 -5.75 -1.25
CA ALA A 86 -11.09 -6.63 -2.38
C ALA A 86 -9.84 -7.48 -2.09
N PRO A 87 -10.02 -8.68 -1.51
CA PRO A 87 -8.89 -9.52 -1.12
C PRO A 87 -8.09 -10.01 -2.34
N LEU A 88 -6.79 -10.16 -2.16
CA LEU A 88 -5.92 -10.86 -3.09
C LEU A 88 -6.21 -12.39 -3.00
N PRO A 89 -6.09 -13.12 -4.11
CA PRO A 89 -5.70 -12.68 -5.45
C PRO A 89 -6.84 -12.09 -6.30
N GLY A 90 -8.09 -12.10 -5.84
CA GLY A 90 -9.27 -11.79 -6.65
C GLY A 90 -9.30 -10.35 -7.15
N LEU A 91 -9.14 -9.36 -6.26
CA LEU A 91 -9.29 -7.93 -6.55
C LEU A 91 -10.63 -7.60 -7.24
N ASP A 92 -11.72 -8.24 -6.77
CA ASP A 92 -13.04 -8.09 -7.34
C ASP A 92 -13.53 -6.63 -7.20
N GLY A 93 -14.12 -6.12 -8.27
CA GLY A 93 -14.62 -4.75 -8.31
C GLY A 93 -13.55 -3.67 -8.55
N ILE A 94 -12.28 -4.05 -8.65
CA ILE A 94 -11.20 -3.13 -9.02
C ILE A 94 -11.07 -3.09 -10.54
N GLU A 95 -11.12 -1.89 -11.09
CA GLU A 95 -11.08 -1.62 -12.53
C GLU A 95 -9.77 -2.08 -13.17
N ASP A 96 -9.87 -2.83 -14.28
CA ASP A 96 -8.71 -3.26 -15.07
C ASP A 96 -8.12 -2.10 -15.89
N GLY A 97 -6.80 -2.07 -16.03
CA GLY A 97 -6.09 -1.10 -16.84
C GLY A 97 -6.26 0.36 -16.37
N ALA A 98 -6.54 0.58 -15.09
CA ALA A 98 -6.92 1.89 -14.56
C ALA A 98 -5.79 2.64 -13.83
N TYR A 99 -4.75 1.93 -13.40
CA TYR A 99 -3.75 2.49 -12.49
C TYR A 99 -2.39 2.67 -13.14
N ASP A 100 -1.77 3.81 -12.85
CA ASP A 100 -0.38 4.11 -13.24
C ASP A 100 0.61 3.46 -12.27
N ILE A 101 0.22 3.36 -10.99
CA ILE A 101 0.99 2.67 -9.95
C ILE A 101 0.04 1.78 -9.14
N VAL A 102 0.47 0.55 -8.87
CA VAL A 102 -0.10 -0.29 -7.80
C VAL A 102 0.97 -0.49 -6.73
N ALA A 103 0.68 -0.06 -5.51
CA ALA A 103 1.59 -0.15 -4.38
C ALA A 103 1.18 -1.28 -3.43
N LEU A 104 2.13 -2.15 -3.08
CA LEU A 104 2.04 -3.17 -2.02
C LEU A 104 3.19 -2.94 -1.06
N LEU A 105 2.91 -2.34 0.06
CA LEU A 105 3.94 -1.91 1.00
C LEU A 105 3.91 -2.79 2.27
N ASP A 106 4.74 -3.85 2.26
CA ASP A 106 4.79 -4.93 3.25
C ASP A 106 3.47 -5.72 3.35
N VAL A 107 2.99 -6.17 2.22
CA VAL A 107 1.73 -6.95 2.06
C VAL A 107 1.98 -8.32 1.46
N LEU A 108 2.80 -8.40 0.40
CA LEU A 108 2.94 -9.61 -0.40
C LEU A 108 3.47 -10.81 0.41
N GLU A 109 4.31 -10.56 1.39
CA GLU A 109 4.85 -11.57 2.31
C GLU A 109 3.79 -12.27 3.17
N HIS A 110 2.60 -11.69 3.28
CA HIS A 110 1.46 -12.27 4.01
C HIS A 110 0.52 -13.08 3.12
N ILE A 111 0.77 -13.11 1.80
CA ILE A 111 -0.11 -13.74 0.81
C ILE A 111 0.48 -15.06 0.37
N VAL A 112 -0.28 -16.15 0.52
CA VAL A 112 0.15 -17.49 0.12
C VAL A 112 0.17 -17.62 -1.41
N GLU A 113 -0.84 -17.06 -2.08
CA GLU A 113 -1.00 -17.07 -3.54
C GLU A 113 -0.32 -15.84 -4.18
N ASP A 114 0.96 -15.64 -3.92
CA ASP A 114 1.71 -14.45 -4.36
C ASP A 114 1.80 -14.33 -5.89
N GLU A 115 2.07 -15.43 -6.62
CA GLU A 115 2.12 -15.40 -8.09
C GLU A 115 0.78 -15.01 -8.72
N SER A 116 -0.34 -15.62 -8.27
CA SER A 116 -1.66 -15.28 -8.79
C SER A 116 -2.08 -13.88 -8.41
N SER A 117 -1.68 -13.40 -7.22
CA SER A 117 -1.89 -12.04 -6.77
C SER A 117 -1.16 -11.03 -7.66
N LEU A 118 0.10 -11.26 -7.98
CA LEU A 118 0.86 -10.42 -8.91
C LEU A 118 0.25 -10.45 -10.33
N GLY A 119 -0.26 -11.62 -10.75
CA GLY A 119 -1.02 -11.75 -11.99
C GLY A 119 -2.25 -10.85 -12.03
N SER A 120 -3.05 -10.86 -10.98
CA SER A 120 -4.24 -10.01 -10.85
C SER A 120 -3.89 -8.52 -10.76
N ILE A 121 -2.85 -8.16 -10.01
CA ILE A 121 -2.36 -6.78 -9.92
C ILE A 121 -1.94 -6.26 -11.30
N ARG A 122 -1.28 -7.11 -12.09
CA ARG A 122 -0.89 -6.74 -13.46
C ARG A 122 -2.07 -6.33 -14.32
N THR A 123 -3.25 -6.96 -14.17
CA THR A 123 -4.45 -6.59 -14.93
C THR A 123 -4.98 -5.22 -14.56
N LYS A 124 -4.70 -4.72 -13.35
CA LYS A 124 -5.14 -3.39 -12.88
C LYS A 124 -4.28 -2.25 -13.41
N LEU A 125 -3.06 -2.56 -13.86
CA LEU A 125 -2.13 -1.57 -14.38
C LEU A 125 -2.47 -1.15 -15.83
N LYS A 126 -2.35 0.14 -16.08
CA LYS A 126 -2.31 0.69 -17.44
C LYS A 126 -1.11 0.13 -18.22
N PRO A 127 -1.13 0.18 -19.55
CA PRO A 127 0.09 -0.02 -20.34
C PRO A 127 1.20 0.92 -19.87
N GLY A 128 2.35 0.36 -19.49
CA GLY A 128 3.46 1.13 -18.91
C GLY A 128 3.35 1.45 -17.42
N GLY A 129 2.25 1.06 -16.76
CA GLY A 129 2.10 1.17 -15.30
C GLY A 129 3.15 0.38 -14.53
N ARG A 130 3.37 0.72 -13.27
CA ARG A 130 4.42 0.15 -12.41
C ARG A 130 3.85 -0.42 -11.12
N ILE A 131 4.47 -1.49 -10.64
CA ILE A 131 4.25 -1.98 -9.26
C ILE A 131 5.33 -1.36 -8.38
N LEU A 132 4.93 -0.79 -7.25
CA LEU A 132 5.80 -0.39 -6.16
C LEU A 132 5.63 -1.41 -5.03
N LEU A 133 6.67 -2.20 -4.79
CA LEU A 133 6.63 -3.31 -3.84
C LEU A 133 7.71 -3.16 -2.78
N THR A 134 7.36 -3.37 -1.51
CA THR A 134 8.31 -3.59 -0.42
C THR A 134 8.01 -4.89 0.31
N VAL A 135 9.07 -5.59 0.69
CA VAL A 135 9.04 -6.80 1.51
C VAL A 135 10.27 -6.81 2.42
N PRO A 136 10.24 -7.49 3.58
CA PRO A 136 11.42 -7.68 4.41
C PRO A 136 12.54 -8.39 3.65
N ALA A 137 13.75 -7.82 3.66
CA ALA A 137 14.89 -8.35 2.89
C ALA A 137 15.48 -9.63 3.49
N ASN A 138 15.27 -9.87 4.78
CA ASN A 138 15.84 -11.00 5.50
C ASN A 138 14.81 -11.64 6.44
N PRO A 139 14.84 -12.99 6.62
CA PRO A 139 13.89 -13.68 7.49
C PRO A 139 13.90 -13.22 8.95
N TRP A 140 15.05 -12.77 9.48
CA TRP A 140 15.13 -12.24 10.85
C TRP A 140 14.49 -10.86 11.01
N MET A 141 14.40 -10.07 9.95
CA MET A 141 13.70 -8.77 9.95
C MET A 141 12.19 -8.94 10.04
N TRP A 142 11.66 -10.05 9.56
CA TRP A 142 10.26 -10.40 9.68
C TRP A 142 9.76 -10.36 11.14
N LEU A 143 10.54 -10.93 12.06
CA LEU A 143 10.16 -10.97 13.48
C LEU A 143 10.27 -9.60 14.16
N SER A 144 11.22 -8.77 13.76
CA SER A 144 11.43 -7.46 14.39
C SER A 144 10.51 -6.36 13.86
N LEU A 145 10.05 -6.45 12.61
CA LEU A 145 9.15 -5.44 12.02
C LEU A 145 7.68 -5.66 12.36
N ILE A 146 7.27 -6.90 12.64
CA ILE A 146 5.89 -7.24 13.00
C ILE A 146 5.61 -6.94 14.49
N HIS A 147 6.64 -6.83 15.32
CA HIS A 147 6.54 -6.62 16.76
C HIS A 147 6.97 -5.23 17.23
N ILE A 148 7.11 -4.28 16.31
CA ILE A 148 7.39 -2.88 16.68
C ILE A 148 6.14 -2.23 17.28
#